data_2c3c59341dc641426609482e48d6c2ff
#
_entry.id   2c3c59341dc641426609482e48d6c2ff
#
_cell.length_a   1.000
_cell.length_b   1.000
_cell.length_c   1.000
_cell.angle_alpha   90.00
_cell.angle_beta   90.00
_cell.angle_gamma   90.00
#
_symmetry.space_group_name_H-M   'P 1'
#
loop_
_entity.id
_entity.type
_entity.pdbx_description
1 polymer ?
#
loop_
_entity_poly.entity_id
_entity_poly.type
_entity_poly.pdbx_seq_one_letter_code
_entity_poly.pdbx_strand_id
1 'polypeptide(L)'
;MERRVVITGMGIWSCLGTDLETVKNSLYEGKSGIGIQEERLTYGYRSALTGIVAEPVITKKMLDRHIRAGMSEEARYAYMSSLQAFAQAGITDDYLRENEVGCIFGNDSSAQPVIEASKIMDEKHDSAMLGYGLIFQSMNSTVNMNLSTIFHLRGVNFTVSSACASGSHSIGLGFMMIKQGLQDMVLCGGAQETDYYSMASFDALGAFSIRMDEPTKASRPFDRDRDGLIPSGGAASLVLEDYEHAKARGANILAEVVGYGFSSNGG
;
A
#
# COMPACT_ATOMS: atom_id res chain seq x y z
N MET A 1 -31.48 -0.84 -12.23
CA MET A 1 -30.99 -2.03 -11.51
C MET A 1 -29.86 -1.59 -10.60
N GLU A 2 -29.74 -2.16 -9.43
CA GLU A 2 -28.61 -1.89 -8.53
C GLU A 2 -27.36 -2.51 -9.15
N ARG A 3 -26.26 -1.72 -9.23
CA ARG A 3 -24.98 -2.22 -9.80
C ARG A 3 -24.35 -3.24 -8.84
N ARG A 4 -23.85 -4.31 -9.40
CA ARG A 4 -23.02 -5.29 -8.70
C ARG A 4 -21.56 -4.93 -8.89
N VAL A 5 -20.74 -5.13 -7.86
CA VAL A 5 -19.34 -4.77 -7.88
C VAL A 5 -18.49 -6.03 -7.75
N VAL A 6 -17.57 -6.23 -8.68
CA VAL A 6 -16.71 -7.42 -8.73
C VAL A 6 -15.24 -7.08 -8.66
N ILE A 7 -14.43 -8.05 -8.27
CA ILE A 7 -12.97 -7.99 -8.31
C ILE A 7 -12.53 -8.73 -9.55
N THR A 8 -11.75 -8.07 -10.41
CA THR A 8 -11.22 -8.65 -11.65
C THR A 8 -9.71 -8.80 -11.63
N GLY A 9 -9.01 -8.15 -10.70
CA GLY A 9 -7.59 -8.29 -10.53
C GLY A 9 -7.12 -8.01 -9.12
N MET A 10 -6.04 -8.66 -8.73
CA MET A 10 -5.37 -8.52 -7.44
C MET A 10 -3.86 -8.47 -7.63
N GLY A 11 -3.18 -7.80 -6.72
CA GLY A 11 -1.71 -7.80 -6.64
C GLY A 11 -1.25 -7.52 -5.23
N ILE A 12 -0.06 -7.99 -4.89
CA ILE A 12 0.50 -7.87 -3.55
C ILE A 12 2.02 -7.77 -3.59
N TRP A 13 2.55 -6.98 -2.66
CA TRP A 13 3.97 -6.89 -2.35
C TRP A 13 4.12 -6.81 -0.84
N SER A 14 4.63 -7.85 -0.21
CA SER A 14 4.63 -7.98 1.25
C SER A 14 5.81 -8.78 1.78
N CYS A 15 5.93 -8.87 3.09
CA CYS A 15 6.93 -9.72 3.75
C CYS A 15 6.70 -11.23 3.55
N LEU A 16 5.53 -11.66 3.07
CA LEU A 16 5.23 -13.06 2.74
C LEU A 16 5.58 -13.41 1.30
N GLY A 17 5.82 -12.43 0.46
CA GLY A 17 6.16 -12.59 -0.95
C GLY A 17 5.84 -11.34 -1.77
N THR A 18 6.35 -11.34 -2.99
CA THR A 18 6.26 -10.22 -3.92
C THR A 18 5.28 -10.46 -5.07
N ASP A 19 4.51 -11.55 -4.99
CA ASP A 19 3.46 -11.92 -5.92
C ASP A 19 2.41 -12.81 -5.24
N LEU A 20 1.25 -12.96 -5.87
CA LEU A 20 0.11 -13.70 -5.31
C LEU A 20 0.41 -15.18 -5.04
N GLU A 21 1.14 -15.84 -5.93
CA GLU A 21 1.43 -17.28 -5.78
C GLU A 21 2.39 -17.53 -4.62
N THR A 22 3.44 -16.71 -4.51
CA THR A 22 4.39 -16.78 -3.38
C THR A 22 3.70 -16.52 -2.05
N VAL A 23 2.86 -15.49 -1.97
CA VAL A 23 2.10 -15.17 -0.75
C VAL A 23 1.13 -16.28 -0.39
N LYS A 24 0.38 -16.81 -1.36
CA LYS A 24 -0.52 -17.94 -1.18
C LYS A 24 0.22 -19.15 -0.60
N ASN A 25 1.36 -19.53 -1.19
CA ASN A 25 2.16 -20.64 -0.71
C ASN A 25 2.70 -20.40 0.71
N SER A 26 3.18 -19.20 1.00
CA SER A 26 3.62 -18.81 2.35
C SER A 26 2.50 -18.96 3.38
N LEU A 27 1.27 -18.56 3.04
CA LEU A 27 0.10 -18.72 3.91
C LEU A 27 -0.26 -20.20 4.13
N TYR A 28 -0.28 -21.02 3.09
CA TYR A 28 -0.58 -22.46 3.21
C TYR A 28 0.47 -23.22 4.01
N GLU A 29 1.74 -22.83 3.89
CA GLU A 29 2.86 -23.44 4.61
C GLU A 29 3.06 -22.85 6.02
N GLY A 30 2.28 -21.83 6.41
CA GLY A 30 2.41 -21.15 7.69
C GLY A 30 3.75 -20.42 7.87
N LYS A 31 4.36 -19.96 6.77
CA LYS A 31 5.59 -19.18 6.81
C LYS A 31 5.34 -17.80 7.39
N SER A 32 6.28 -17.35 8.22
CA SER A 32 6.33 -15.98 8.72
C SER A 32 7.36 -15.16 7.92
N GLY A 33 6.99 -13.95 7.53
CA GLY A 33 7.91 -12.98 6.94
C GLY A 33 8.57 -12.04 7.95
N ILE A 34 8.43 -12.34 9.26
CA ILE A 34 8.99 -11.50 10.32
C ILE A 34 10.43 -11.90 10.59
N GLY A 35 11.28 -10.89 10.69
CA GLY A 35 12.70 -11.01 11.00
C GLY A 35 13.20 -9.88 11.88
N ILE A 36 14.51 -9.77 11.98
CA ILE A 36 15.22 -8.75 12.75
C ILE A 36 15.84 -7.74 11.79
N GLN A 37 15.59 -6.46 12.01
CA GLN A 37 16.26 -5.33 11.35
C GLN A 37 17.17 -4.65 12.37
N GLU A 38 18.42 -5.10 12.47
CA GLU A 38 19.37 -4.67 13.49
C GLU A 38 19.64 -3.16 13.49
N GLU A 39 19.48 -2.50 12.34
CA GLU A 39 19.63 -1.06 12.23
C GLU A 39 18.73 -0.30 13.22
N ARG A 40 17.53 -0.80 13.52
CA ARG A 40 16.61 -0.19 14.49
C ARG A 40 17.23 -0.09 15.90
N LEU A 41 18.02 -1.07 16.29
CA LEU A 41 18.71 -1.05 17.58
C LEU A 41 19.75 0.09 17.67
N THR A 42 20.36 0.47 16.53
CA THR A 42 21.30 1.59 16.49
C THR A 42 20.61 2.95 16.73
N TYR A 43 19.29 3.01 16.50
CA TYR A 43 18.43 4.16 16.80
C TYR A 43 17.74 4.07 18.17
N GLY A 44 18.15 3.10 19.01
CA GLY A 44 17.63 2.96 20.37
C GLY A 44 16.24 2.31 20.47
N TYR A 45 15.78 1.65 19.44
CA TYR A 45 14.53 0.87 19.50
C TYR A 45 14.61 -0.25 20.53
N ARG A 46 13.51 -0.50 21.21
CA ARG A 46 13.33 -1.63 22.12
C ARG A 46 13.11 -2.95 21.37
N SER A 47 12.59 -2.86 20.16
CA SER A 47 12.32 -4.00 19.30
C SER A 47 12.85 -3.78 17.88
N ALA A 48 13.64 -4.75 17.41
CA ALA A 48 14.11 -4.81 16.01
C ALA A 48 13.24 -5.70 15.12
N LEU A 49 12.11 -6.22 15.65
CA LEU A 49 11.17 -7.04 14.88
C LEU A 49 10.48 -6.23 13.79
N THR A 50 10.45 -6.77 12.58
CA THR A 50 9.70 -6.19 11.45
C THR A 50 9.38 -7.26 10.42
N GLY A 51 8.34 -7.06 9.63
CA GLY A 51 8.15 -7.81 8.40
C GLY A 51 9.25 -7.41 7.39
N ILE A 52 10.01 -8.40 6.93
CA ILE A 52 11.10 -8.17 5.97
C ILE A 52 10.51 -8.13 4.56
N VAL A 53 10.36 -6.93 4.02
CA VAL A 53 9.82 -6.70 2.68
C VAL A 53 10.96 -6.49 1.70
N ALA A 54 10.93 -7.22 0.58
CA ALA A 54 11.92 -7.02 -0.48
C ALA A 54 11.74 -5.65 -1.14
N GLU A 55 12.83 -4.91 -1.31
CA GLU A 55 12.78 -3.61 -1.99
C GLU A 55 12.45 -3.83 -3.49
N PRO A 56 11.47 -3.08 -4.03
CA PRO A 56 11.12 -3.17 -5.44
C PRO A 56 12.23 -2.66 -6.36
N VAL A 57 12.61 -3.46 -7.34
CA VAL A 57 13.59 -3.07 -8.36
C VAL A 57 12.87 -2.38 -9.53
N ILE A 58 12.71 -1.06 -9.44
CA ILE A 58 12.08 -0.25 -10.49
C ILE A 58 13.16 0.35 -11.41
N THR A 59 13.35 -0.23 -12.59
CA THR A 59 14.40 0.14 -13.52
C THR A 59 14.03 1.33 -14.38
N LYS A 60 15.05 1.93 -15.04
CA LYS A 60 14.86 3.00 -16.05
C LYS A 60 14.05 2.55 -17.29
N LYS A 61 13.90 1.24 -17.50
CA LYS A 61 13.08 0.70 -18.58
C LYS A 61 11.60 0.66 -18.21
N MET A 62 11.30 0.62 -16.90
CA MET A 62 9.93 0.61 -16.40
C MET A 62 9.40 2.04 -16.25
N LEU A 63 10.17 2.90 -15.61
CA LEU A 63 9.81 4.30 -15.34
C LEU A 63 11.00 5.22 -15.52
N ASP A 64 10.76 6.44 -15.98
CA ASP A 64 11.81 7.44 -16.09
C ASP A 64 12.35 7.90 -14.72
N ARG A 65 13.47 8.63 -14.75
CA ARG A 65 14.16 9.09 -13.54
C ARG A 65 13.30 10.04 -12.70
N HIS A 66 12.52 10.90 -13.34
CA HIS A 66 11.74 11.91 -12.62
C HIS A 66 10.60 11.28 -11.84
N ILE A 67 9.89 10.34 -12.48
CA ILE A 67 8.83 9.58 -11.80
C ILE A 67 9.42 8.79 -10.63
N ARG A 68 10.49 8.02 -10.85
CA ARG A 68 11.11 7.21 -9.79
C ARG A 68 11.60 8.05 -8.60
N ALA A 69 12.11 9.26 -8.85
CA ALA A 69 12.56 10.16 -7.78
C ALA A 69 11.40 10.76 -6.96
N GLY A 70 10.18 10.77 -7.49
CA GLY A 70 8.98 11.21 -6.76
C GLY A 70 8.27 10.10 -5.99
N MET A 71 8.75 8.86 -6.07
CA MET A 71 8.11 7.71 -5.41
C MET A 71 8.68 7.50 -4.00
N SER A 72 7.82 7.57 -3.00
CA SER A 72 8.11 7.12 -1.63
C SER A 72 8.22 5.59 -1.55
N GLU A 73 8.63 5.06 -0.41
CA GLU A 73 8.74 3.61 -0.18
C GLU A 73 7.41 2.90 -0.48
N GLU A 74 6.32 3.35 0.13
CA GLU A 74 4.98 2.77 -0.04
C GLU A 74 4.43 2.94 -1.46
N ALA A 75 4.78 4.03 -2.17
CA ALA A 75 4.40 4.22 -3.57
C ALA A 75 5.08 3.20 -4.49
N ARG A 76 6.30 2.77 -4.19
CA ARG A 76 7.00 1.71 -4.93
C ARG A 76 6.31 0.36 -4.75
N TYR A 77 5.92 0.01 -3.52
CA TYR A 77 5.16 -1.20 -3.23
C TYR A 77 3.80 -1.19 -3.95
N ALA A 78 3.08 -0.07 -3.87
CA ALA A 78 1.79 0.10 -4.51
C ALA A 78 1.88 0.00 -6.04
N TYR A 79 2.93 0.54 -6.65
CA TYR A 79 3.18 0.39 -8.08
C TYR A 79 3.35 -1.07 -8.49
N MET A 80 4.16 -1.84 -7.76
CA MET A 80 4.40 -3.25 -8.07
C MET A 80 3.15 -4.11 -7.89
N SER A 81 2.38 -3.88 -6.83
CA SER A 81 1.11 -4.58 -6.61
C SER A 81 0.05 -4.19 -7.64
N SER A 82 0.01 -2.93 -8.07
CA SER A 82 -0.92 -2.46 -9.10
C SER A 82 -0.62 -3.02 -10.49
N LEU A 83 0.66 -3.16 -10.86
CA LEU A 83 1.06 -3.85 -12.10
C LEU A 83 0.50 -5.27 -12.15
N GLN A 84 0.60 -6.02 -11.04
CA GLN A 84 0.07 -7.38 -10.96
C GLN A 84 -1.46 -7.38 -11.06
N ALA A 85 -2.13 -6.45 -10.37
CA ALA A 85 -3.59 -6.35 -10.38
C ALA A 85 -4.12 -6.04 -11.79
N PHE A 86 -3.53 -5.10 -12.50
CA PHE A 86 -3.90 -4.79 -13.88
C PHE A 86 -3.60 -5.95 -14.83
N ALA A 87 -2.44 -6.59 -14.70
CA ALA A 87 -2.08 -7.76 -15.51
C ALA A 87 -3.08 -8.91 -15.33
N GLN A 88 -3.48 -9.22 -14.08
CA GLN A 88 -4.47 -10.26 -13.80
C GLN A 88 -5.87 -9.88 -14.32
N ALA A 89 -6.24 -8.60 -14.23
CA ALA A 89 -7.49 -8.07 -14.77
C ALA A 89 -7.53 -8.03 -16.31
N GLY A 90 -6.39 -8.26 -16.99
CA GLY A 90 -6.28 -8.11 -18.44
C GLY A 90 -6.36 -6.66 -18.91
N ILE A 91 -5.96 -5.72 -18.06
CA ILE A 91 -5.93 -4.27 -18.34
C ILE A 91 -4.58 -3.89 -18.90
N THR A 92 -4.56 -3.32 -20.09
CA THR A 92 -3.35 -2.86 -20.80
C THR A 92 -3.16 -1.35 -20.67
N ASP A 93 -1.98 -0.86 -21.01
CA ASP A 93 -1.71 0.58 -21.08
C ASP A 93 -2.64 1.31 -22.06
N ASP A 94 -2.95 0.69 -23.19
CA ASP A 94 -3.88 1.26 -24.18
C ASP A 94 -5.29 1.38 -23.57
N TYR A 95 -5.74 0.33 -22.86
CA TYR A 95 -7.02 0.39 -22.15
C TYR A 95 -7.07 1.55 -21.16
N LEU A 96 -6.04 1.74 -20.36
CA LEU A 96 -5.94 2.81 -19.37
C LEU A 96 -5.91 4.22 -20.00
N ARG A 97 -5.34 4.35 -21.20
CA ARG A 97 -5.34 5.61 -21.95
C ARG A 97 -6.69 5.95 -22.56
N GLU A 98 -7.47 4.97 -22.93
CA GLU A 98 -8.76 5.12 -23.60
C GLU A 98 -9.94 5.22 -22.62
N ASN A 99 -9.84 4.57 -21.46
CA ASN A 99 -10.92 4.47 -20.49
C ASN A 99 -10.67 5.29 -19.23
N GLU A 100 -11.75 5.64 -18.55
CA GLU A 100 -11.71 6.31 -17.25
C GLU A 100 -11.63 5.26 -16.15
N VAL A 101 -10.54 5.26 -15.39
CA VAL A 101 -10.32 4.38 -14.25
C VAL A 101 -10.02 5.23 -13.03
N GLY A 102 -10.74 5.00 -11.93
CA GLY A 102 -10.51 5.65 -10.64
C GLY A 102 -9.32 5.04 -9.87
N CYS A 103 -8.81 5.79 -8.89
CA CYS A 103 -7.76 5.35 -7.97
C CYS A 103 -8.08 5.80 -6.55
N ILE A 104 -8.29 4.87 -5.64
CA ILE A 104 -8.51 5.14 -4.22
C ILE A 104 -7.59 4.24 -3.41
N PHE A 105 -6.63 4.83 -2.69
CA PHE A 105 -5.69 4.07 -1.88
C PHE A 105 -5.69 4.54 -0.42
N GLY A 106 -5.54 3.59 0.49
CA GLY A 106 -5.25 3.85 1.88
C GLY A 106 -3.75 4.12 2.05
N ASN A 107 -3.41 5.29 2.59
CA ASN A 107 -2.07 5.64 3.05
C ASN A 107 -2.17 6.62 4.21
N ASP A 108 -1.53 6.31 5.33
CA ASP A 108 -1.68 7.06 6.56
C ASP A 108 -0.44 7.91 6.90
N SER A 109 0.73 7.53 6.42
CA SER A 109 1.98 8.24 6.70
C SER A 109 2.99 8.18 5.54
N SER A 110 3.85 9.18 5.50
CA SER A 110 5.06 9.31 4.67
C SER A 110 6.08 10.13 5.46
N ALA A 111 6.57 9.58 6.57
CA ALA A 111 7.35 10.33 7.54
C ALA A 111 8.81 10.51 7.12
N GLN A 112 9.45 9.49 6.55
CA GLN A 112 10.87 9.54 6.20
C GLN A 112 11.22 10.74 5.30
N PRO A 113 10.52 11.02 4.20
CA PRO A 113 10.86 12.16 3.34
C PRO A 113 10.73 13.52 4.02
N VAL A 114 9.79 13.66 4.96
CA VAL A 114 9.61 14.90 5.74
C VAL A 114 10.80 15.13 6.67
N ILE A 115 11.24 14.07 7.35
CA ILE A 115 12.39 14.13 8.26
C ILE A 115 13.68 14.37 7.48
N GLU A 116 13.86 13.74 6.34
CA GLU A 116 14.99 13.97 5.44
C GLU A 116 15.04 15.43 4.96
N ALA A 117 13.90 15.96 4.51
CA ALA A 117 13.80 17.36 4.11
C ALA A 117 14.15 18.31 5.26
N SER A 118 13.66 18.05 6.48
CA SER A 118 13.96 18.84 7.66
C SER A 118 15.46 18.84 7.99
N LYS A 119 16.11 17.69 7.96
CA LYS A 119 17.55 17.56 8.19
C LYS A 119 18.38 18.36 7.16
N ILE A 120 18.02 18.23 5.87
CA ILE A 120 18.70 19.01 4.81
C ILE A 120 18.55 20.52 5.06
N MET A 121 17.35 20.97 5.44
CA MET A 121 17.10 22.39 5.74
C MET A 121 17.92 22.86 6.93
N ASP A 122 17.97 22.09 8.01
CA ASP A 122 18.75 22.43 9.22
C ASP A 122 20.24 22.45 8.96
N GLU A 123 20.76 21.57 8.11
CA GLU A 123 22.19 21.50 7.80
C GLU A 123 22.63 22.49 6.73
N LYS A 124 21.84 22.70 5.70
CA LYS A 124 22.24 23.47 4.50
C LYS A 124 21.72 24.90 4.50
N HIS A 125 20.63 25.19 5.20
CA HIS A 125 19.93 26.48 5.19
C HIS A 125 19.60 26.98 3.76
N ASP A 126 19.35 26.03 2.86
CA ASP A 126 19.04 26.27 1.43
C ASP A 126 18.02 25.26 0.91
N SER A 127 16.80 25.72 0.62
CA SER A 127 15.71 24.88 0.11
C SER A 127 15.97 24.28 -1.28
N ALA A 128 16.86 24.90 -2.07
CA ALA A 128 17.23 24.35 -3.38
C ALA A 128 17.95 22.99 -3.27
N MET A 129 18.52 22.70 -2.12
CA MET A 129 19.20 21.42 -1.84
C MET A 129 18.23 20.24 -1.64
N LEU A 130 16.92 20.49 -1.45
CA LEU A 130 15.90 19.44 -1.32
C LEU A 130 15.67 18.68 -2.62
N GLY A 131 15.98 19.31 -3.76
CA GLY A 131 15.63 18.75 -5.07
C GLY A 131 14.12 18.73 -5.31
N TYR A 132 13.68 18.01 -6.33
CA TYR A 132 12.26 18.01 -6.75
C TYR A 132 11.45 16.78 -6.26
N GLY A 133 12.11 15.77 -5.74
CA GLY A 133 11.45 14.50 -5.38
C GLY A 133 10.75 14.50 -4.03
N LEU A 134 11.39 15.09 -3.02
CA LEU A 134 10.95 15.00 -1.61
C LEU A 134 9.53 15.51 -1.37
N ILE A 135 9.11 16.60 -2.04
CA ILE A 135 7.75 17.12 -1.89
C ILE A 135 6.69 16.09 -2.32
N PHE A 136 6.93 15.35 -3.40
CA PHE A 136 6.00 14.32 -3.88
C PHE A 136 6.01 13.06 -3.02
N GLN A 137 7.12 12.75 -2.39
CA GLN A 137 7.24 11.63 -1.45
C GLN A 137 6.58 11.91 -0.10
N SER A 138 6.60 13.17 0.37
CA SER A 138 6.15 13.56 1.72
C SER A 138 4.64 13.73 1.89
N MET A 139 3.87 13.69 0.81
CA MET A 139 2.42 13.82 0.86
C MET A 139 1.77 12.48 1.20
N ASN A 140 0.73 12.46 2.04
CA ASN A 140 -0.06 11.24 2.24
C ASN A 140 -0.70 10.73 0.93
N SER A 141 -0.89 11.62 -0.05
CA SER A 141 -1.37 11.28 -1.39
C SER A 141 -0.29 10.75 -2.33
N THR A 142 0.95 10.53 -1.87
CA THR A 142 2.06 10.09 -2.71
C THR A 142 1.74 8.84 -3.52
N VAL A 143 1.02 7.87 -2.94
CA VAL A 143 0.59 6.64 -3.62
C VAL A 143 -0.34 6.97 -4.79
N ASN A 144 -1.45 7.65 -4.53
CA ASN A 144 -2.44 7.98 -5.53
C ASN A 144 -1.89 8.85 -6.66
N MET A 145 -1.09 9.84 -6.31
CA MET A 145 -0.47 10.75 -7.25
C MET A 145 0.49 10.02 -8.20
N ASN A 146 1.34 9.15 -7.65
CA ASN A 146 2.25 8.35 -8.47
C ASN A 146 1.48 7.36 -9.36
N LEU A 147 0.54 6.59 -8.79
CA LEU A 147 -0.22 5.60 -9.57
C LEU A 147 -1.05 6.25 -10.67
N SER A 148 -1.75 7.37 -10.38
CA SER A 148 -2.54 8.06 -11.39
C SER A 148 -1.70 8.62 -12.53
N THR A 149 -0.52 9.15 -12.23
CA THR A 149 0.42 9.64 -13.25
C THR A 149 0.99 8.50 -14.10
N ILE A 150 1.44 7.42 -13.45
CA ILE A 150 2.09 6.30 -14.12
C ILE A 150 1.13 5.54 -15.02
N PHE A 151 -0.08 5.25 -14.52
CA PHE A 151 -1.09 4.46 -15.22
C PHE A 151 -2.13 5.30 -15.97
N HIS A 152 -1.97 6.63 -16.02
CA HIS A 152 -2.90 7.54 -16.69
C HIS A 152 -4.35 7.44 -16.17
N LEU A 153 -4.53 7.22 -14.85
CA LEU A 153 -5.85 7.08 -14.23
C LEU A 153 -6.55 8.44 -14.16
N ARG A 154 -7.70 8.57 -14.81
CA ARG A 154 -8.40 9.86 -15.00
C ARG A 154 -9.72 9.95 -14.25
N GLY A 155 -10.17 8.87 -13.62
CA GLY A 155 -11.37 8.85 -12.80
C GLY A 155 -11.15 9.50 -11.43
N VAL A 156 -12.01 9.17 -10.46
CA VAL A 156 -11.86 9.61 -9.08
C VAL A 156 -10.45 9.29 -8.55
N ASN A 157 -9.81 10.26 -7.87
CA ASN A 157 -8.47 10.08 -7.36
C ASN A 157 -8.31 10.78 -6.01
N PHE A 158 -8.26 10.01 -4.92
CA PHE A 158 -7.98 10.51 -3.57
C PHE A 158 -7.45 9.43 -2.63
N THR A 159 -6.76 9.87 -1.60
CA THR A 159 -6.20 9.01 -0.55
C THR A 159 -7.15 8.94 0.63
N VAL A 160 -7.29 7.78 1.23
CA VAL A 160 -8.01 7.55 2.49
C VAL A 160 -6.99 7.40 3.60
N SER A 161 -7.11 8.22 4.63
CA SER A 161 -6.31 8.11 5.85
C SER A 161 -7.25 7.81 7.03
N SER A 162 -7.10 6.63 7.59
CA SER A 162 -7.89 6.12 8.72
C SER A 162 -7.06 5.07 9.47
N ALA A 163 -5.80 5.39 9.74
CA ALA A 163 -4.83 4.50 10.36
C ALA A 163 -4.84 3.11 9.71
N CYS A 164 -4.82 2.03 10.48
CA CYS A 164 -4.79 0.65 9.98
C CYS A 164 -6.02 0.26 9.13
N ALA A 165 -7.13 1.00 9.20
CA ALA A 165 -8.33 0.76 8.42
C ALA A 165 -8.32 1.40 7.02
N SER A 166 -7.31 2.22 6.69
CA SER A 166 -7.25 3.00 5.44
C SER A 166 -7.44 2.15 4.19
N GLY A 167 -6.73 1.00 4.10
CA GLY A 167 -6.86 0.08 2.97
C GLY A 167 -8.25 -0.54 2.84
N SER A 168 -8.89 -0.91 3.94
CA SER A 168 -10.26 -1.45 3.93
C SER A 168 -11.28 -0.39 3.51
N HIS A 169 -11.11 0.85 3.98
CA HIS A 169 -11.96 1.97 3.58
C HIS A 169 -11.77 2.34 2.11
N SER A 170 -10.57 2.22 1.56
CA SER A 170 -10.33 2.46 0.13
C SER A 170 -11.16 1.51 -0.75
N ILE A 171 -11.19 0.23 -0.39
CA ILE A 171 -11.99 -0.80 -1.07
C ILE A 171 -13.49 -0.49 -0.93
N GLY A 172 -13.94 -0.16 0.30
CA GLY A 172 -15.33 0.17 0.58
C GLY A 172 -15.82 1.41 -0.17
N LEU A 173 -14.99 2.45 -0.27
CA LEU A 173 -15.31 3.65 -1.04
C LEU A 173 -15.34 3.37 -2.55
N GLY A 174 -14.38 2.60 -3.08
CA GLY A 174 -14.41 2.14 -4.47
C GLY A 174 -15.67 1.35 -4.78
N PHE A 175 -16.07 0.43 -3.90
CA PHE A 175 -17.34 -0.28 -3.99
C PHE A 175 -18.53 0.68 -4.06
N MET A 176 -18.59 1.67 -3.18
CA MET A 176 -19.69 2.66 -3.18
C MET A 176 -19.72 3.51 -4.47
N MET A 177 -18.55 3.95 -4.98
CA MET A 177 -18.46 4.72 -6.22
C MET A 177 -19.01 3.93 -7.42
N ILE A 178 -18.65 2.66 -7.53
CA ILE A 178 -19.15 1.81 -8.62
C ILE A 178 -20.64 1.49 -8.43
N LYS A 179 -21.05 1.12 -7.22
CA LYS A 179 -22.46 0.79 -6.91
C LYS A 179 -23.42 1.95 -7.23
N GLN A 180 -22.97 3.19 -7.00
CA GLN A 180 -23.74 4.40 -7.30
C GLN A 180 -23.61 4.87 -8.75
N GLY A 181 -22.81 4.21 -9.57
CA GLY A 181 -22.62 4.54 -10.98
C GLY A 181 -21.73 5.76 -11.24
N LEU A 182 -20.92 6.15 -10.25
CA LEU A 182 -19.97 7.27 -10.38
C LEU A 182 -18.67 6.84 -11.09
N GLN A 183 -18.34 5.56 -11.04
CA GLN A 183 -17.21 4.94 -11.74
C GLN A 183 -17.62 3.56 -12.24
N ASP A 184 -17.03 3.10 -13.33
CA ASP A 184 -17.19 1.73 -13.82
C ASP A 184 -16.04 0.82 -13.37
N MET A 185 -14.88 1.42 -13.12
CA MET A 185 -13.67 0.71 -12.62
C MET A 185 -12.89 1.60 -11.67
N VAL A 186 -12.37 1.01 -10.56
CA VAL A 186 -11.52 1.68 -9.59
C VAL A 186 -10.39 0.75 -9.16
N LEU A 187 -9.15 1.24 -9.24
CA LEU A 187 -8.00 0.64 -8.58
C LEU A 187 -8.05 1.04 -7.10
N CYS A 188 -8.21 0.05 -6.21
CA CYS A 188 -8.26 0.24 -4.77
C CYS A 188 -7.11 -0.50 -4.09
N GLY A 189 -6.71 -0.05 -2.91
CA GLY A 189 -5.69 -0.76 -2.16
C GLY A 189 -5.25 -0.01 -0.91
N GLY A 190 -4.15 -0.49 -0.35
CA GLY A 190 -3.46 0.16 0.76
C GLY A 190 -1.96 -0.08 0.65
N ALA A 191 -1.19 0.88 1.15
CA ALA A 191 0.25 0.81 1.17
C ALA A 191 0.80 1.39 2.47
N GLN A 192 1.95 0.87 2.92
CA GLN A 192 2.60 1.29 4.16
C GLN A 192 4.11 1.25 4.02
N GLU A 193 4.78 2.31 4.48
CA GLU A 193 6.23 2.36 4.72
C GLU A 193 6.61 1.64 6.02
N THR A 194 7.87 1.22 6.15
CA THR A 194 8.40 0.60 7.39
C THR A 194 9.69 1.22 7.89
N ASP A 195 10.08 2.36 7.36
CA ASP A 195 11.30 3.00 7.82
C ASP A 195 11.29 3.28 9.34
N TYR A 196 12.48 3.41 9.92
CA TYR A 196 12.61 3.55 11.37
C TYR A 196 12.16 4.91 11.90
N TYR A 197 12.01 5.94 11.06
CA TYR A 197 11.48 7.22 11.51
C TYR A 197 9.97 7.19 11.72
N SER A 198 9.24 6.57 10.80
CA SER A 198 7.78 6.45 10.90
C SER A 198 7.35 5.57 12.07
N MET A 199 8.15 4.54 12.38
CA MET A 199 7.83 3.55 13.41
C MET A 199 8.32 3.91 14.81
N ALA A 200 9.18 4.91 14.97
CA ALA A 200 9.80 5.26 16.26
C ALA A 200 8.79 5.57 17.38
N SER A 201 7.72 6.27 17.06
CA SER A 201 6.69 6.64 18.07
C SER A 201 5.91 5.42 18.57
N PHE A 202 5.71 4.40 17.75
CA PHE A 202 5.10 3.14 18.18
C PHE A 202 6.01 2.35 19.12
N ASP A 203 7.33 2.34 18.85
CA ASP A 203 8.31 1.71 19.75
C ASP A 203 8.37 2.45 21.08
N ALA A 204 8.40 3.79 21.07
CA ALA A 204 8.39 4.62 22.26
C ALA A 204 7.11 4.42 23.11
N LEU A 205 5.95 4.19 22.48
CA LEU A 205 4.71 3.84 23.14
C LEU A 205 4.74 2.45 23.81
N GLY A 206 5.75 1.62 23.48
CA GLY A 206 5.82 0.23 23.94
C GLY A 206 4.81 -0.69 23.25
N ALA A 207 4.36 -0.32 22.04
CA ALA A 207 3.34 -1.07 21.31
C ALA A 207 3.90 -2.30 20.59
N PHE A 208 5.22 -2.39 20.40
CA PHE A 208 5.86 -3.49 19.67
C PHE A 208 6.17 -4.67 20.59
N SER A 209 6.01 -5.89 20.04
CA SER A 209 6.53 -7.10 20.64
C SER A 209 8.06 -7.03 20.76
N ILE A 210 8.59 -7.53 21.87
CA ILE A 210 10.03 -7.60 22.13
C ILE A 210 10.58 -9.04 22.06
N ARG A 211 9.82 -9.97 21.50
CA ARG A 211 10.21 -11.41 21.36
C ARG A 211 11.20 -11.63 20.23
N MET A 212 12.38 -10.99 20.31
CA MET A 212 13.42 -11.06 19.27
C MET A 212 14.17 -12.42 19.25
N ASP A 213 14.02 -13.23 20.26
CA ASP A 213 14.56 -14.60 20.34
C ASP A 213 13.83 -15.59 19.44
N GLU A 214 12.54 -15.37 19.16
CA GLU A 214 11.72 -16.18 18.28
C GLU A 214 10.94 -15.31 17.27
N PRO A 215 11.59 -14.60 16.33
CA PRO A 215 10.95 -13.61 15.47
C PRO A 215 9.71 -14.14 14.72
N THR A 216 9.80 -15.36 14.19
CA THR A 216 8.73 -15.99 13.42
C THR A 216 7.50 -16.38 14.24
N LYS A 217 7.61 -16.38 15.56
CA LYS A 217 6.53 -16.68 16.50
C LYS A 217 6.07 -15.45 17.30
N ALA A 218 6.66 -14.30 17.08
CA ALA A 218 6.38 -13.09 17.84
C ALA A 218 5.00 -12.51 17.54
N SER A 219 4.55 -12.53 16.27
CA SER A 219 3.18 -12.15 15.90
C SER A 219 2.21 -13.27 16.29
N ARG A 220 1.41 -13.02 17.31
CA ARG A 220 0.47 -14.01 17.88
C ARG A 220 -0.85 -13.36 18.30
N PRO A 221 -1.65 -12.86 17.33
CA PRO A 221 -2.93 -12.24 17.64
C PRO A 221 -3.86 -13.21 18.39
N PHE A 222 -4.60 -12.69 19.37
CA PHE A 222 -5.49 -13.42 20.27
C PHE A 222 -4.82 -14.43 21.24
N ASP A 223 -3.51 -14.66 21.13
CA ASP A 223 -2.77 -15.50 22.07
C ASP A 223 -2.77 -14.85 23.46
N ARG A 224 -2.83 -15.69 24.53
CA ARG A 224 -2.79 -15.23 25.92
C ARG A 224 -1.50 -14.47 26.23
N ASP A 225 -0.39 -14.93 25.67
CA ASP A 225 0.98 -14.44 25.96
C ASP A 225 1.45 -13.44 24.90
N ARG A 226 0.54 -12.82 24.12
CA ARG A 226 0.89 -11.75 23.19
C ARG A 226 1.44 -10.53 23.93
N ASP A 227 2.42 -9.87 23.38
CA ASP A 227 3.13 -8.76 24.02
C ASP A 227 3.22 -7.49 23.13
N GLY A 228 2.63 -7.50 21.97
CA GLY A 228 2.59 -6.34 21.09
C GLY A 228 2.41 -6.68 19.62
N LEU A 229 2.39 -5.66 18.79
CA LEU A 229 2.33 -5.76 17.33
C LEU A 229 3.74 -5.78 16.73
N ILE A 230 3.84 -6.10 15.44
CA ILE A 230 5.08 -6.05 14.68
C ILE A 230 4.82 -5.24 13.42
N PRO A 231 5.59 -4.16 13.16
CA PRO A 231 5.41 -3.35 11.98
C PRO A 231 5.83 -4.10 10.70
N SER A 232 5.16 -3.82 9.60
CA SER A 232 5.57 -4.27 8.28
C SER A 232 5.12 -3.28 7.23
N GLY A 233 5.93 -3.09 6.19
CA GLY A 233 5.54 -2.39 4.98
C GLY A 233 4.90 -3.30 3.96
N GLY A 234 4.62 -2.71 2.80
CA GLY A 234 4.08 -3.40 1.66
C GLY A 234 2.87 -2.70 1.06
N ALA A 235 2.28 -3.34 0.06
CA ALA A 235 1.04 -2.89 -0.55
C ALA A 235 0.24 -4.05 -1.10
N ALA A 236 -1.08 -3.86 -1.15
CA ALA A 236 -1.99 -4.72 -1.91
C ALA A 236 -2.94 -3.87 -2.74
N SER A 237 -3.26 -4.35 -3.93
CA SER A 237 -4.10 -3.66 -4.91
C SER A 237 -5.22 -4.58 -5.39
N LEU A 238 -6.42 -4.02 -5.57
CA LEU A 238 -7.57 -4.68 -6.17
C LEU A 238 -8.10 -3.82 -7.33
N VAL A 239 -8.46 -4.45 -8.43
CA VAL A 239 -9.27 -3.84 -9.48
C VAL A 239 -10.72 -4.18 -9.19
N LEU A 240 -11.49 -3.15 -8.77
CA LEU A 240 -12.94 -3.24 -8.60
C LEU A 240 -13.62 -2.77 -9.88
N GLU A 241 -14.70 -3.44 -10.27
CA GLU A 241 -15.36 -3.19 -11.54
C GLU A 241 -16.87 -3.43 -11.46
N ASP A 242 -17.65 -2.65 -12.21
CA ASP A 242 -19.05 -2.96 -12.43
C ASP A 242 -19.20 -4.32 -13.12
N TYR A 243 -20.13 -5.14 -12.66
CA TYR A 243 -20.30 -6.51 -13.15
C TYR A 243 -20.62 -6.58 -14.65
N GLU A 244 -21.53 -5.72 -15.13
CA GLU A 244 -21.90 -5.73 -16.55
C GLU A 244 -20.78 -5.20 -17.44
N HIS A 245 -20.02 -4.21 -16.94
CA HIS A 245 -18.80 -3.74 -17.59
C HIS A 245 -17.74 -4.85 -17.69
N ALA A 246 -17.48 -5.55 -16.59
CA ALA A 246 -16.54 -6.69 -16.55
C ALA A 246 -16.94 -7.79 -17.55
N LYS A 247 -18.21 -8.14 -17.60
CA LYS A 247 -18.74 -9.12 -18.57
C LYS A 247 -18.59 -8.66 -20.00
N ALA A 248 -18.91 -7.41 -20.30
CA ALA A 248 -18.85 -6.88 -21.65
C ALA A 248 -17.46 -6.92 -22.26
N ARG A 249 -16.41 -6.73 -21.45
CA ARG A 249 -15.01 -6.87 -21.89
C ARG A 249 -14.43 -8.28 -21.75
N GLY A 250 -15.20 -9.25 -21.25
CA GLY A 250 -14.76 -10.65 -21.07
C GLY A 250 -13.76 -10.84 -19.91
N ALA A 251 -13.86 -10.02 -18.87
CA ALA A 251 -12.98 -10.11 -17.71
C ALA A 251 -13.17 -11.43 -16.94
N ASN A 252 -12.09 -11.94 -16.37
CA ASN A 252 -12.17 -13.03 -15.39
C ASN A 252 -12.58 -12.44 -14.03
N ILE A 253 -13.79 -12.76 -13.58
CA ILE A 253 -14.34 -12.32 -12.30
C ILE A 253 -13.85 -13.26 -11.20
N LEU A 254 -13.13 -12.70 -10.22
CA LEU A 254 -12.52 -13.44 -9.11
C LEU A 254 -13.49 -13.58 -7.93
N ALA A 255 -14.19 -12.49 -7.60
CA ALA A 255 -15.15 -12.42 -6.49
C ALA A 255 -16.13 -11.28 -6.69
N GLU A 256 -17.18 -11.22 -5.88
CA GLU A 256 -18.11 -10.09 -5.78
C GLU A 256 -17.97 -9.44 -4.42
N VAL A 257 -17.91 -8.11 -4.39
CA VAL A 257 -17.98 -7.32 -3.16
C VAL A 257 -19.46 -7.05 -2.88
N VAL A 258 -19.98 -7.69 -1.85
CA VAL A 258 -21.42 -7.67 -1.55
C VAL A 258 -21.84 -6.62 -0.53
N GLY A 259 -20.89 -6.01 0.17
CA GLY A 259 -21.20 -5.00 1.18
C GLY A 259 -19.96 -4.32 1.76
N TYR A 260 -20.19 -3.18 2.37
CA TYR A 260 -19.21 -2.39 3.11
C TYR A 260 -19.89 -1.76 4.33
N GLY A 261 -19.24 -1.79 5.47
CA GLY A 261 -19.69 -1.16 6.69
C GLY A 261 -18.53 -0.54 7.46
N PHE A 262 -18.82 0.48 8.25
CA PHE A 262 -17.86 1.19 9.07
C PHE A 262 -18.49 1.69 10.36
N SER A 263 -17.67 1.83 11.41
CA SER A 263 -18.08 2.41 12.69
C SER A 263 -16.85 2.92 13.43
N SER A 264 -17.07 3.75 14.43
CA SER A 264 -16.07 4.23 15.37
C SER A 264 -16.59 4.09 16.80
N ASN A 265 -15.68 3.84 17.72
CA ASN A 265 -16.02 3.76 19.15
C ASN A 265 -16.25 5.14 19.80
N GLY A 266 -15.84 6.22 19.15
CA GLY A 266 -16.05 7.60 19.64
C GLY A 266 -15.25 7.96 20.90
N GLY A 267 -14.23 7.17 21.24
CA GLY A 267 -13.40 7.39 22.44
C GLY A 267 -11.92 7.19 22.21
#